data_17a042d156c7bc6a7fb5cf7c04e6d3c0
#
_entry.id   17a042d156c7bc6a7fb5cf7c04e6d3c0
#
_cell.length_a   1.000
_cell.length_b   1.000
_cell.length_c   1.000
_cell.angle_alpha   90.00
_cell.angle_beta   90.00
_cell.angle_gamma   90.00
#
_symmetry.space_group_name_H-M   'P 1'
#
loop_
_entity.id
_entity.type
_entity.pdbx_description
1 polymer ?
#
loop_
_entity_poly.entity_id
_entity_poly.type
_entity_poly.pdbx_seq_one_letter_code
_entity_poly.pdbx_strand_id
1 'polypeptide(L)'
;LMAEYERKTKDSKPVLAICYDFDRTLSPDDMQAQGYIQDVGYDVDKFWTESNQFAKAHNMDRNLAYMYKMVEAAKNNFVLSREALANYGSKVKLFNGVEDWFPRVKQYGEEKGITVEHYIISSGLKEMIEGTLMARTGQFEKVYASSFYFDESGKVKWPSQVINYTTKTQFLFRIQKGFLDINDPDVNKYIKPEDIRIPFR
;
A
#
# COMPACT_ATOMS: atom_id res chain seq x y z
N LEU A 1 -7.14 4.48 27.75
CA LEU A 1 -5.96 3.65 27.50
C LEU A 1 -5.28 4.19 26.26
N MET A 2 -4.08 4.80 26.39
CA MET A 2 -3.26 5.12 25.22
C MET A 2 -2.79 3.79 24.64
N ALA A 3 -2.93 3.62 23.33
CA ALA A 3 -2.36 2.48 22.65
C ALA A 3 -0.82 2.56 22.79
N GLU A 4 -0.20 1.51 23.28
CA GLU A 4 1.25 1.39 23.25
C GLU A 4 1.66 0.99 21.83
N TYR A 5 2.50 1.81 21.20
CA TYR A 5 3.07 1.54 19.87
C TYR A 5 4.49 1.03 20.03
N GLU A 6 4.81 -0.04 19.31
CA GLU A 6 6.13 -0.62 19.32
C GLU A 6 7.03 0.07 18.28
N ARG A 7 8.19 0.57 18.73
CA ARG A 7 9.21 1.12 17.85
C ARG A 7 10.26 0.07 17.51
N LYS A 8 10.54 -0.15 16.23
CA LYS A 8 11.72 -0.90 15.80
C LYS A 8 12.99 -0.09 16.10
N THR A 9 13.87 -0.63 16.90
CA THR A 9 15.18 -0.02 17.24
C THR A 9 16.27 -0.51 16.29
N LYS A 10 17.50 0.02 16.46
CA LYS A 10 18.67 -0.44 15.70
C LYS A 10 18.96 -1.90 16.00
N ASP A 11 19.21 -2.66 14.95
CA ASP A 11 19.63 -4.05 15.03
C ASP A 11 21.16 -4.17 15.19
N SER A 12 21.62 -5.33 15.63
CA SER A 12 23.04 -5.66 15.67
C SER A 12 23.68 -5.79 14.29
N LYS A 13 22.86 -6.15 13.28
CA LYS A 13 23.26 -6.22 11.87
C LYS A 13 22.82 -4.97 11.13
N PRO A 14 23.54 -4.55 10.08
CA PRO A 14 23.06 -3.51 9.18
C PRO A 14 21.72 -3.91 8.56
N VAL A 15 20.80 -2.95 8.43
CA VAL A 15 19.48 -3.15 7.83
C VAL A 15 19.40 -2.42 6.51
N LEU A 16 18.93 -3.12 5.47
CA LEU A 16 18.54 -2.58 4.18
C LEU A 16 17.02 -2.64 4.05
N ALA A 17 16.34 -1.51 4.14
CA ALA A 17 14.92 -1.42 3.83
C ALA A 17 14.73 -1.08 2.35
N ILE A 18 13.99 -1.90 1.62
CA ILE A 18 13.63 -1.68 0.23
C ILE A 18 12.14 -1.38 0.16
N CYS A 19 11.82 -0.17 -0.31
CA CYS A 19 10.45 0.32 -0.42
C CYS A 19 10.02 0.30 -1.89
N TYR A 20 8.92 -0.37 -2.19
CA TYR A 20 8.39 -0.55 -3.55
C TYR A 20 7.10 0.25 -3.73
N ASP A 21 6.94 0.86 -4.88
CA ASP A 21 5.60 1.14 -5.41
C ASP A 21 5.00 -0.17 -5.93
N PHE A 22 3.69 -0.21 -6.17
CA PHE A 22 3.02 -1.42 -6.64
C PHE A 22 2.63 -1.34 -8.12
N ASP A 23 1.71 -0.43 -8.46
CA ASP A 23 1.20 -0.28 -9.82
C ASP A 23 2.32 0.17 -10.76
N ARG A 24 2.49 -0.51 -11.90
CA ARG A 24 3.54 -0.27 -12.90
C ARG A 24 4.98 -0.40 -12.38
N THR A 25 5.13 -1.01 -11.19
CA THR A 25 6.43 -1.31 -10.57
C THR A 25 6.57 -2.80 -10.25
N LEU A 26 5.65 -3.39 -9.51
CA LEU A 26 5.56 -4.83 -9.24
C LEU A 26 4.51 -5.50 -10.15
N SER A 27 3.53 -4.75 -10.59
CA SER A 27 2.48 -5.13 -11.53
C SER A 27 2.61 -4.32 -12.83
N PRO A 28 2.30 -4.90 -14.00
CA PRO A 28 2.43 -4.20 -15.28
C PRO A 28 1.41 -3.08 -15.49
N ASP A 29 0.31 -3.07 -14.74
CA ASP A 29 -0.77 -2.10 -14.87
C ASP A 29 -1.37 -1.74 -13.50
N ASP A 30 -2.27 -0.74 -13.50
CA ASP A 30 -3.04 -0.37 -12.31
C ASP A 30 -3.91 -1.55 -11.86
N MET A 31 -3.90 -1.88 -10.58
CA MET A 31 -4.60 -3.06 -10.05
C MET A 31 -6.11 -3.03 -10.31
N GLN A 32 -6.71 -1.84 -10.28
CA GLN A 32 -8.14 -1.66 -10.52
C GLN A 32 -8.53 -1.96 -11.98
N ALA A 33 -7.59 -1.76 -12.92
CA ALA A 33 -7.78 -2.04 -14.35
C ALA A 33 -7.70 -3.54 -14.69
N GLN A 34 -7.33 -4.39 -13.73
CA GLN A 34 -7.14 -5.82 -13.92
C GLN A 34 -8.35 -6.64 -13.43
N GLY A 35 -9.56 -6.16 -13.71
CA GLY A 35 -10.81 -6.86 -13.44
C GLY A 35 -11.90 -6.00 -12.83
N TYR A 36 -11.60 -5.23 -11.78
CA TYR A 36 -12.61 -4.46 -11.06
C TYR A 36 -13.37 -3.46 -11.98
N ILE A 37 -12.64 -2.64 -12.74
CA ILE A 37 -13.23 -1.60 -13.60
C ILE A 37 -14.15 -2.22 -14.65
N GLN A 38 -13.75 -3.36 -15.22
CA GLN A 38 -14.55 -4.08 -16.20
C GLN A 38 -15.82 -4.69 -15.58
N ASP A 39 -15.70 -5.27 -14.38
CA ASP A 39 -16.83 -5.91 -13.69
C ASP A 39 -17.90 -4.91 -13.24
N VAL A 40 -17.53 -3.64 -13.01
CA VAL A 40 -18.52 -2.57 -12.77
C VAL A 40 -19.05 -1.93 -14.07
N GLY A 41 -18.71 -2.48 -15.23
CA GLY A 41 -19.22 -2.07 -16.53
C GLY A 41 -18.57 -0.82 -17.12
N TYR A 42 -17.35 -0.47 -16.67
CA TYR A 42 -16.60 0.65 -17.21
C TYR A 42 -15.51 0.20 -18.18
N ASP A 43 -15.25 1.04 -19.18
CA ASP A 43 -13.98 1.08 -19.90
C ASP A 43 -12.93 1.72 -19.00
N VAL A 44 -11.68 1.22 -19.07
CA VAL A 44 -10.58 1.65 -18.18
C VAL A 44 -10.24 3.14 -18.38
N ASP A 45 -10.08 3.57 -19.63
CA ASP A 45 -9.72 4.95 -19.95
C ASP A 45 -10.84 5.91 -19.56
N LYS A 46 -12.09 5.50 -19.78
CA LYS A 46 -13.26 6.25 -19.35
C LYS A 46 -13.33 6.40 -17.84
N PHE A 47 -13.10 5.32 -17.08
CA PHE A 47 -13.11 5.35 -15.63
C PHE A 47 -12.08 6.37 -15.08
N TRP A 48 -10.85 6.31 -15.57
CA TRP A 48 -9.79 7.21 -15.13
C TRP A 48 -10.03 8.65 -15.57
N THR A 49 -10.53 8.85 -16.79
CA THR A 49 -10.88 10.18 -17.31
C THR A 49 -11.95 10.85 -16.45
N GLU A 50 -13.06 10.14 -16.21
CA GLU A 50 -14.15 10.65 -15.37
C GLU A 50 -13.71 10.89 -13.93
N SER A 51 -12.88 9.99 -13.36
CA SER A 51 -12.33 10.14 -12.02
C SER A 51 -11.48 11.40 -11.87
N ASN A 52 -10.60 11.64 -12.85
CA ASN A 52 -9.75 12.84 -12.88
C ASN A 52 -10.56 14.14 -13.11
N GLN A 53 -11.58 14.09 -13.98
CA GLN A 53 -12.48 15.22 -14.19
C GLN A 53 -13.27 15.54 -12.92
N PHE A 54 -13.76 14.51 -12.24
CA PHE A 54 -14.46 14.64 -10.96
C PHE A 54 -13.56 15.29 -9.89
N ALA A 55 -12.32 14.82 -9.76
CA ALA A 55 -11.33 15.39 -8.85
C ALA A 55 -11.12 16.90 -9.13
N LYS A 56 -10.94 17.26 -10.40
CA LYS A 56 -10.74 18.66 -10.80
C LYS A 56 -11.97 19.53 -10.53
N ALA A 57 -13.17 19.04 -10.87
CA ALA A 57 -14.43 19.78 -10.71
C ALA A 57 -14.74 20.07 -9.23
N HIS A 58 -14.33 19.18 -8.33
CA HIS A 58 -14.64 19.28 -6.89
C HIS A 58 -13.45 19.67 -6.03
N ASN A 59 -12.31 20.07 -6.63
CA ASN A 59 -11.07 20.36 -5.92
C ASN A 59 -10.68 19.23 -4.92
N MET A 60 -10.82 18.00 -5.36
CA MET A 60 -10.60 16.78 -4.58
C MET A 60 -9.27 16.14 -4.92
N ASP A 61 -8.63 15.48 -3.94
CA ASP A 61 -7.48 14.60 -4.20
C ASP A 61 -7.84 13.50 -5.19
N ARG A 62 -6.97 13.22 -6.17
CA ARG A 62 -7.25 12.25 -7.24
C ARG A 62 -7.46 10.84 -6.72
N ASN A 63 -6.76 10.48 -5.65
CA ASN A 63 -6.89 9.14 -5.07
C ASN A 63 -8.20 9.01 -4.28
N LEU A 64 -8.62 10.06 -3.58
CA LEU A 64 -9.98 10.12 -3.02
C LEU A 64 -11.04 10.04 -4.12
N ALA A 65 -10.82 10.70 -5.26
CA ALA A 65 -11.78 10.72 -6.35
C ALA A 65 -11.95 9.32 -6.97
N TYR A 66 -10.87 8.59 -7.25
CA TYR A 66 -11.02 7.24 -7.78
C TYR A 66 -11.65 6.29 -6.76
N MET A 67 -11.29 6.39 -5.47
CA MET A 67 -11.92 5.60 -4.42
C MET A 67 -13.43 5.88 -4.33
N TYR A 68 -13.83 7.14 -4.41
CA TYR A 68 -15.24 7.53 -4.48
C TYR A 68 -15.93 6.91 -5.71
N LYS A 69 -15.31 7.04 -6.90
CA LYS A 69 -15.86 6.47 -8.15
C LYS A 69 -15.97 4.95 -8.09
N MET A 70 -15.05 4.25 -7.44
CA MET A 70 -15.16 2.81 -7.21
C MET A 70 -16.42 2.48 -6.39
N VAL A 71 -16.64 3.18 -5.27
CA VAL A 71 -17.83 2.96 -4.43
C VAL A 71 -19.12 3.24 -5.21
N GLU A 72 -19.17 4.34 -5.97
CA GLU A 72 -20.34 4.70 -6.77
C GLU A 72 -20.62 3.65 -7.87
N ALA A 73 -19.59 3.23 -8.59
CA ALA A 73 -19.75 2.25 -9.68
C ALA A 73 -20.20 0.86 -9.17
N ALA A 74 -19.78 0.47 -7.98
CA ALA A 74 -20.19 -0.81 -7.40
C ALA A 74 -21.66 -0.85 -6.94
N LYS A 75 -22.27 0.28 -6.59
CA LYS A 75 -23.61 0.35 -5.93
C LYS A 75 -24.69 -0.49 -6.60
N ASN A 76 -24.70 -0.55 -7.92
CA ASN A 76 -25.74 -1.25 -8.68
C ASN A 76 -25.30 -2.62 -9.17
N ASN A 77 -24.08 -3.03 -8.92
CA ASN A 77 -23.50 -4.25 -9.46
C ASN A 77 -23.28 -5.31 -8.37
N PHE A 78 -22.60 -4.93 -7.29
CA PHE A 78 -22.30 -5.82 -6.18
C PHE A 78 -21.92 -5.03 -4.91
N VAL A 79 -21.81 -5.75 -3.79
CA VAL A 79 -21.35 -5.15 -2.54
C VAL A 79 -19.83 -5.06 -2.55
N LEU A 80 -19.31 -3.82 -2.58
CA LEU A 80 -17.89 -3.60 -2.41
C LEU A 80 -17.49 -3.89 -0.96
N SER A 81 -16.70 -4.94 -0.79
CA SER A 81 -16.28 -5.43 0.51
C SER A 81 -14.77 -5.69 0.54
N ARG A 82 -14.23 -5.86 1.76
CA ARG A 82 -12.83 -6.27 1.95
C ARG A 82 -12.52 -7.56 1.18
N GLU A 83 -13.40 -8.55 1.29
CA GLU A 83 -13.25 -9.83 0.61
C GLU A 83 -13.28 -9.67 -0.91
N ALA A 84 -14.23 -8.89 -1.45
CA ALA A 84 -14.30 -8.63 -2.88
C ALA A 84 -13.01 -7.97 -3.40
N LEU A 85 -12.49 -6.96 -2.70
CA LEU A 85 -11.23 -6.32 -3.06
C LEU A 85 -10.03 -7.28 -2.99
N ALA A 86 -9.95 -8.13 -1.96
CA ALA A 86 -8.90 -9.14 -1.86
C ALA A 86 -9.00 -10.18 -2.99
N ASN A 87 -10.23 -10.56 -3.40
CA ASN A 87 -10.45 -11.46 -4.53
C ASN A 87 -10.00 -10.84 -5.86
N TYR A 88 -10.23 -9.55 -6.10
CA TYR A 88 -9.63 -8.86 -7.24
C TYR A 88 -8.11 -8.86 -7.15
N GLY A 89 -7.57 -8.59 -5.98
CA GLY A 89 -6.12 -8.62 -5.71
C GLY A 89 -5.48 -9.96 -6.04
N SER A 90 -6.16 -11.08 -5.76
CA SER A 90 -5.65 -12.43 -6.06
C SER A 90 -5.48 -12.71 -7.56
N LYS A 91 -6.11 -11.91 -8.42
CA LYS A 91 -6.05 -12.03 -9.90
C LYS A 91 -5.08 -11.03 -10.53
N VAL A 92 -4.54 -10.11 -9.75
CA VAL A 92 -3.58 -9.11 -10.26
C VAL A 92 -2.33 -9.80 -10.76
N LYS A 93 -1.95 -9.48 -11.99
CA LYS A 93 -0.72 -9.98 -12.61
C LYS A 93 0.48 -9.22 -12.06
N LEU A 94 1.54 -9.93 -11.80
CA LEU A 94 2.82 -9.37 -11.43
C LEU A 94 3.81 -9.51 -12.61
N PHE A 95 4.85 -8.68 -12.64
CA PHE A 95 5.94 -8.90 -13.57
C PHE A 95 6.65 -10.23 -13.30
N ASN A 96 7.20 -10.84 -14.34
CA ASN A 96 7.96 -12.08 -14.22
C ASN A 96 9.12 -11.93 -13.23
N GLY A 97 9.21 -12.89 -12.30
CA GLY A 97 10.27 -12.95 -11.29
C GLY A 97 10.01 -12.12 -10.02
N VAL A 98 8.90 -11.36 -9.94
CA VAL A 98 8.57 -10.57 -8.74
C VAL A 98 8.36 -11.47 -7.52
N GLU A 99 7.67 -12.60 -7.68
CA GLU A 99 7.39 -13.51 -6.56
C GLU A 99 8.66 -14.10 -5.96
N ASP A 100 9.66 -14.42 -6.79
CA ASP A 100 10.94 -14.98 -6.37
C ASP A 100 11.93 -13.91 -5.88
N TRP A 101 11.69 -12.65 -6.20
CA TRP A 101 12.60 -11.55 -5.89
C TRP A 101 12.81 -11.38 -4.38
N PHE A 102 11.73 -11.35 -3.61
CA PHE A 102 11.78 -11.02 -2.18
C PHE A 102 12.56 -12.05 -1.36
N PRO A 103 12.25 -13.36 -1.43
CA PRO A 103 13.01 -14.37 -0.69
C PRO A 103 14.47 -14.43 -1.15
N ARG A 104 14.72 -14.28 -2.45
CA ARG A 104 16.08 -14.31 -3.01
C ARG A 104 16.94 -13.15 -2.51
N VAL A 105 16.39 -11.94 -2.42
CA VAL A 105 17.13 -10.78 -1.93
C VAL A 105 17.35 -10.87 -0.41
N LYS A 106 16.38 -11.37 0.35
CA LYS A 106 16.57 -11.66 1.78
C LYS A 106 17.70 -12.66 2.00
N GLN A 107 17.70 -13.77 1.29
CA GLN A 107 18.76 -14.78 1.38
C GLN A 107 20.13 -14.17 1.03
N TYR A 108 20.23 -13.42 -0.06
CA TYR A 108 21.48 -12.77 -0.45
C TYR A 108 21.97 -11.78 0.63
N GLY A 109 21.06 -11.02 1.26
CA GLY A 109 21.38 -10.15 2.38
C GLY A 109 21.95 -10.92 3.57
N GLU A 110 21.30 -12.03 3.95
CA GLU A 110 21.77 -12.91 5.04
C GLU A 110 23.19 -13.42 4.81
N GLU A 111 23.50 -13.88 3.57
CA GLU A 111 24.84 -14.31 3.17
C GLU A 111 25.90 -13.19 3.30
N LYS A 112 25.49 -11.94 3.26
CA LYS A 112 26.34 -10.74 3.43
C LYS A 112 26.29 -10.14 4.84
N GLY A 113 25.59 -10.79 5.78
CA GLY A 113 25.43 -10.30 7.14
C GLY A 113 24.53 -9.06 7.26
N ILE A 114 23.61 -8.86 6.30
CA ILE A 114 22.68 -7.74 6.22
C ILE A 114 21.26 -8.26 6.39
N THR A 115 20.47 -7.61 7.25
CA THR A 115 19.02 -7.84 7.33
C THR A 115 18.33 -7.07 6.21
N VAL A 116 17.56 -7.76 5.35
CA VAL A 116 16.75 -7.11 4.31
C VAL A 116 15.29 -7.07 4.74
N GLU A 117 14.71 -5.89 4.71
CA GLU A 117 13.30 -5.62 4.98
C GLU A 117 12.61 -5.10 3.71
N HIS A 118 11.45 -5.66 3.38
CA HIS A 118 10.66 -5.23 2.24
C HIS A 118 9.41 -4.48 2.71
N TYR A 119 9.12 -3.36 2.06
CA TYR A 119 7.97 -2.51 2.32
C TYR A 119 7.27 -2.15 1.02
N ILE A 120 5.94 -2.07 1.03
CA ILE A 120 5.17 -1.47 -0.07
C ILE A 120 4.66 -0.10 0.35
N ILE A 121 4.81 0.90 -0.52
CA ILE A 121 4.23 2.25 -0.35
C ILE A 121 3.51 2.61 -1.64
N SER A 122 2.20 2.43 -1.67
CA SER A 122 1.38 2.51 -2.89
C SER A 122 0.20 3.47 -2.76
N SER A 123 -0.16 4.10 -3.87
CA SER A 123 -1.43 4.85 -3.99
C SER A 123 -2.62 3.94 -4.31
N GLY A 124 -2.37 2.68 -4.68
CA GLY A 124 -3.39 1.66 -4.89
C GLY A 124 -4.04 1.19 -3.59
N LEU A 125 -4.91 0.19 -3.70
CA LEU A 125 -5.71 -0.30 -2.56
C LEU A 125 -4.99 -1.40 -1.80
N LYS A 126 -4.87 -1.20 -0.49
CA LYS A 126 -4.24 -2.14 0.43
C LYS A 126 -4.87 -3.53 0.38
N GLU A 127 -6.19 -3.59 0.37
CA GLU A 127 -6.94 -4.84 0.35
C GLU A 127 -6.66 -5.66 -0.93
N MET A 128 -6.48 -4.98 -2.07
CA MET A 128 -6.10 -5.65 -3.30
C MET A 128 -4.65 -6.13 -3.26
N ILE A 129 -3.72 -5.31 -2.75
CA ILE A 129 -2.31 -5.71 -2.59
C ILE A 129 -2.20 -6.93 -1.65
N GLU A 130 -2.86 -6.88 -0.49
CA GLU A 130 -2.88 -7.99 0.48
C GLU A 130 -3.57 -9.25 -0.06
N GLY A 131 -4.42 -9.10 -1.07
CA GLY A 131 -5.03 -10.21 -1.82
C GLY A 131 -4.05 -10.96 -2.72
N THR A 132 -2.93 -10.37 -3.12
CA THR A 132 -1.94 -11.00 -4.00
C THR A 132 -1.20 -12.15 -3.31
N LEU A 133 -0.76 -13.14 -4.09
CA LEU A 133 0.01 -14.27 -3.56
C LEU A 133 1.29 -13.78 -2.87
N MET A 134 2.02 -12.85 -3.48
CA MET A 134 3.27 -12.33 -2.92
C MET A 134 3.09 -11.68 -1.55
N ALA A 135 2.00 -10.96 -1.31
CA ALA A 135 1.73 -10.33 -0.02
C ALA A 135 1.39 -11.37 1.06
N ARG A 136 0.72 -12.47 0.67
CA ARG A 136 0.34 -13.57 1.59
C ARG A 136 1.52 -14.44 2.02
N THR A 137 2.66 -14.36 1.35
CA THR A 137 3.86 -15.13 1.70
C THR A 137 4.63 -14.57 2.89
N GLY A 138 4.18 -13.44 3.49
CA GLY A 138 4.84 -12.84 4.66
C GLY A 138 6.20 -12.19 4.36
N GLN A 139 6.46 -11.84 3.10
CA GLN A 139 7.75 -11.23 2.70
C GLN A 139 7.87 -9.76 3.12
N PHE A 140 6.74 -9.08 3.37
CA PHE A 140 6.71 -7.66 3.67
C PHE A 140 6.57 -7.40 5.16
N GLU A 141 7.40 -6.49 5.68
CA GLU A 141 7.30 -5.97 7.05
C GLU A 141 6.02 -5.14 7.23
N LYS A 142 5.68 -4.35 6.19
CA LYS A 142 4.47 -3.52 6.18
C LYS A 142 4.04 -3.20 4.76
N VAL A 143 2.72 -3.13 4.56
CA VAL A 143 2.09 -2.58 3.36
C VAL A 143 1.41 -1.26 3.73
N TYR A 144 1.93 -0.16 3.21
CA TYR A 144 1.32 1.15 3.26
C TYR A 144 0.63 1.41 1.93
N ALA A 145 -0.68 1.51 1.93
CA ALA A 145 -1.46 1.77 0.74
C ALA A 145 -2.77 2.47 1.09
N SER A 146 -3.44 3.05 0.09
CA SER A 146 -4.78 3.59 0.31
C SER A 146 -5.72 2.48 0.74
N SER A 147 -6.67 2.78 1.62
CA SER A 147 -7.51 1.76 2.24
C SER A 147 -8.89 2.32 2.57
N PHE A 148 -9.87 1.44 2.71
CA PHE A 148 -11.20 1.79 3.19
C PHE A 148 -11.39 1.38 4.66
N TYR A 149 -12.28 2.10 5.34
CA TYR A 149 -12.94 1.61 6.53
C TYR A 149 -14.11 0.70 6.10
N PHE A 150 -14.20 -0.44 6.74
CA PHE A 150 -15.26 -1.43 6.52
C PHE A 150 -16.10 -1.57 7.78
N ASP A 151 -17.40 -1.75 7.61
CA ASP A 151 -18.29 -2.06 8.73
C ASP A 151 -18.11 -3.51 9.21
N GLU A 152 -18.88 -3.89 10.23
CA GLU A 152 -18.85 -5.23 10.83
C GLU A 152 -19.21 -6.35 9.83
N SER A 153 -19.95 -6.02 8.77
CA SER A 153 -20.26 -6.96 7.68
C SER A 153 -19.19 -7.01 6.60
N GLY A 154 -18.08 -6.26 6.75
CA GLY A 154 -16.99 -6.16 5.79
C GLY A 154 -17.26 -5.25 4.60
N LYS A 155 -18.35 -4.46 4.61
CA LYS A 155 -18.70 -3.52 3.54
C LYS A 155 -17.95 -2.21 3.65
N VAL A 156 -17.53 -1.67 2.50
CA VAL A 156 -16.91 -0.35 2.42
C VAL A 156 -17.85 0.74 2.94
N LYS A 157 -17.32 1.63 3.79
CA LYS A 157 -18.00 2.80 4.33
C LYS A 157 -17.31 4.10 3.99
N TRP A 158 -15.99 4.19 4.19
CA TRP A 158 -15.26 5.45 4.11
C TRP A 158 -13.79 5.20 3.75
N PRO A 159 -13.10 6.10 3.07
CA PRO A 159 -11.65 6.03 2.97
C PRO A 159 -11.01 6.15 4.35
N SER A 160 -10.26 5.14 4.79
CA SER A 160 -9.54 5.17 6.07
C SER A 160 -8.13 5.74 5.94
N GLN A 161 -7.53 5.56 4.77
CA GLN A 161 -6.22 6.07 4.43
C GLN A 161 -6.15 6.38 2.94
N VAL A 162 -5.52 7.50 2.59
CA VAL A 162 -5.22 7.88 1.21
C VAL A 162 -3.76 8.24 1.10
N ILE A 163 -3.07 7.58 0.18
CA ILE A 163 -1.66 7.82 -0.09
C ILE A 163 -1.53 8.39 -1.50
N ASN A 164 -1.03 9.60 -1.61
CA ASN A 164 -0.66 10.22 -2.88
C ASN A 164 0.87 10.33 -3.00
N TYR A 165 1.35 10.83 -4.14
CA TYR A 165 2.78 10.94 -4.42
C TYR A 165 3.56 11.80 -3.41
N THR A 166 2.92 12.79 -2.78
CA THR A 166 3.57 13.62 -1.77
C THR A 166 3.57 12.96 -0.40
N THR A 167 2.49 12.27 -0.02
CA THR A 167 2.39 11.61 1.27
C THR A 167 3.17 10.31 1.38
N LYS A 168 3.66 9.74 0.26
CA LYS A 168 4.56 8.57 0.27
C LYS A 168 5.79 8.82 1.16
N THR A 169 6.31 10.03 1.18
CA THR A 169 7.52 10.38 1.93
C THR A 169 7.39 10.20 3.43
N GLN A 170 6.20 10.42 4.02
CA GLN A 170 5.99 10.20 5.46
C GLN A 170 6.25 8.75 5.88
N PHE A 171 5.96 7.79 5.00
CA PHE A 171 6.18 6.37 5.30
C PHE A 171 7.66 6.01 5.26
N LEU A 172 8.43 6.64 4.36
CA LEU A 172 9.88 6.52 4.35
C LEU A 172 10.47 7.03 5.67
N PHE A 173 9.99 8.18 6.19
CA PHE A 173 10.41 8.67 7.50
C PHE A 173 10.04 7.71 8.64
N ARG A 174 8.84 7.13 8.61
CA ARG A 174 8.43 6.14 9.59
C ARG A 174 9.34 4.92 9.60
N ILE A 175 9.62 4.35 8.43
CA ILE A 175 10.51 3.19 8.25
C ILE A 175 11.92 3.55 8.74
N GLN A 176 12.44 4.71 8.32
CA GLN A 176 13.76 5.20 8.72
C GLN A 176 13.93 5.27 10.24
N LYS A 177 12.89 5.72 10.94
CA LYS A 177 12.90 5.91 12.40
C LYS A 177 12.40 4.69 13.18
N GLY A 178 11.80 3.70 12.52
CA GLY A 178 11.24 2.50 13.12
C GLY A 178 9.83 2.63 13.67
N PHE A 179 9.09 3.70 13.34
CA PHE A 179 7.70 3.93 13.75
C PHE A 179 6.73 3.43 12.69
N LEU A 180 6.47 2.14 12.66
CA LEU A 180 5.69 1.52 11.58
C LEU A 180 4.17 1.70 11.71
N ASP A 181 3.65 2.03 12.90
CA ASP A 181 2.23 2.35 13.04
C ASP A 181 1.94 3.78 12.58
N ILE A 182 0.91 3.93 11.73
CA ILE A 182 0.53 5.24 11.16
C ILE A 182 -0.02 6.21 12.20
N ASN A 183 -0.56 5.68 13.29
CA ASN A 183 -1.17 6.46 14.37
C ASN A 183 -0.18 6.83 15.47
N ASP A 184 1.06 6.31 15.41
CA ASP A 184 2.07 6.65 16.39
C ASP A 184 2.54 8.09 16.19
N PRO A 185 2.25 9.01 17.16
CA PRO A 185 2.62 10.41 17.07
C PRO A 185 4.09 10.67 17.38
N ASP A 186 4.78 9.69 17.98
CA ASP A 186 6.13 9.84 18.48
C ASP A 186 7.19 9.90 17.38
N VAL A 187 6.81 9.59 16.15
CA VAL A 187 7.68 9.73 14.97
C VAL A 187 8.37 11.10 14.86
N ASN A 188 7.74 12.16 15.37
CA ASN A 188 8.28 13.52 15.34
C ASN A 188 9.18 13.86 16.53
N LYS A 189 9.25 13.01 17.56
CA LYS A 189 10.10 13.23 18.74
C LYS A 189 11.59 12.88 18.47
N TYR A 190 11.86 11.99 17.52
CA TYR A 190 13.17 11.43 17.24
C TYR A 190 13.73 12.04 15.95
N ILE A 191 14.43 13.16 16.11
CA ILE A 191 14.95 13.96 14.98
C ILE A 191 16.49 13.97 14.90
N LYS A 192 17.17 13.48 15.93
CA LYS A 192 18.64 13.46 15.97
C LYS A 192 19.20 12.32 15.10
N PRO A 193 20.40 12.47 14.52
CA PRO A 193 21.02 11.42 13.71
C PRO A 193 21.18 10.07 14.42
N GLU A 194 21.45 10.09 15.74
CA GLU A 194 21.57 8.87 16.56
C GLU A 194 20.23 8.12 16.71
N ASP A 195 19.10 8.80 16.56
CA ASP A 195 17.77 8.20 16.66
C ASP A 195 17.36 7.47 15.38
N ILE A 196 18.05 7.70 14.28
CA ILE A 196 17.73 7.12 12.98
C ILE A 196 18.14 5.65 12.97
N ARG A 197 17.15 4.76 12.74
CA ARG A 197 17.36 3.32 12.63
C ARG A 197 18.03 2.95 11.30
N ILE A 198 17.51 3.47 10.19
CA ILE A 198 18.00 3.18 8.84
C ILE A 198 18.26 4.51 8.12
N PRO A 199 19.53 4.90 7.89
CA PRO A 199 19.83 6.13 7.16
C PRO A 199 19.44 6.03 5.68
N PHE A 200 18.99 7.13 5.09
CA PHE A 200 18.85 7.23 3.64
C PHE A 200 20.23 7.17 2.97
N ARG A 201 20.26 6.48 1.84
CA ARG A 201 21.43 6.42 0.96
C ARG A 201 21.02 6.76 -0.47
#